data_03e3f923bf060d1014269a96a24bbc5e
#
_entry.id   03e3f923bf060d1014269a96a24bbc5e
#
_cell.length_a   1.000
_cell.length_b   1.000
_cell.length_c   1.000
_cell.angle_alpha   90.00
_cell.angle_beta   90.00
_cell.angle_gamma   90.00
#
_symmetry.space_group_name_H-M   'P 1'
#
loop_
_entity.id
_entity.type
_entity.pdbx_description
1 polymer ?
#
loop_
_entity_poly.entity_id
_entity_poly.type
_entity_poly.pdbx_seq_one_letter_code
_entity_poly.pdbx_strand_id
1 'polypeptide(L)'
;MTTEGIEAVFLETHNWGKAAKFFQALGFDLEFSTDHSSGQFRSGDGPYVFVAEVPEDRAPGIQVVLKVTEPDADLDPAVEVVTPFEDTHYGTREMTVRDPDGRLWSLQAPVKK
;
A
#
# COMPACT_ATOMS: atom_id res chain seq x y z
N MET A 1 -10.57 16.62 3.82
CA MET A 1 -9.47 15.68 4.08
C MET A 1 -8.30 16.00 3.18
N THR A 2 -7.11 15.96 3.71
CA THR A 2 -5.89 16.25 2.95
C THR A 2 -4.92 15.08 3.10
N THR A 3 -4.32 14.65 1.99
CA THR A 3 -3.27 13.63 2.05
C THR A 3 -1.91 14.30 2.21
N GLU A 4 -0.95 13.55 2.75
CA GLU A 4 0.42 14.03 2.98
C GLU A 4 1.44 13.30 2.12
N GLY A 5 1.04 12.98 0.90
CA GLY A 5 1.91 12.31 -0.05
C GLY A 5 1.80 10.80 -0.02
N ILE A 6 2.75 10.14 -0.64
CA ILE A 6 2.75 8.68 -0.79
C ILE A 6 3.36 8.06 0.46
N GLU A 7 2.58 7.19 1.12
CA GLU A 7 3.07 6.39 2.25
C GLU A 7 3.77 5.14 1.75
N ALA A 8 3.20 4.50 0.73
CA ALA A 8 3.69 3.20 0.28
C ALA A 8 3.18 2.87 -1.12
N VAL A 9 3.80 1.85 -1.69
CA VAL A 9 3.28 1.17 -2.88
C VAL A 9 3.05 -0.28 -2.50
N PHE A 10 1.84 -0.78 -2.73
CA PHE A 10 1.52 -2.19 -2.58
C PHE A 10 1.63 -2.85 -3.94
N LEU A 11 2.48 -3.88 -4.05
CA LEU A 11 2.82 -4.51 -5.32
C LEU A 11 2.58 -6.01 -5.23
N GLU A 12 1.91 -6.56 -6.22
CA GLU A 12 1.74 -8.00 -6.35
C GLU A 12 2.77 -8.55 -7.33
N THR A 13 3.20 -9.79 -7.12
CA THR A 13 4.17 -10.47 -7.98
C THR A 13 3.80 -11.94 -8.13
N HIS A 14 4.23 -12.57 -9.21
CA HIS A 14 4.11 -14.01 -9.38
C HIS A 14 5.30 -14.78 -8.81
N ASN A 15 6.36 -14.08 -8.39
CA ASN A 15 7.56 -14.74 -7.88
C ASN A 15 8.23 -13.84 -6.84
N TRP A 16 7.97 -14.13 -5.58
CA TRP A 16 8.52 -13.36 -4.45
C TRP A 16 10.05 -13.31 -4.48
N GLY A 17 10.71 -14.45 -4.69
CA GLY A 17 12.18 -14.48 -4.66
C GLY A 17 12.81 -13.59 -5.73
N LYS A 18 12.25 -13.60 -6.94
CA LYS A 18 12.75 -12.73 -8.02
C LYS A 18 12.46 -11.27 -7.76
N ALA A 19 11.26 -10.97 -7.24
CA ALA A 19 10.91 -9.59 -6.89
C ALA A 19 11.82 -9.05 -5.80
N ALA A 20 12.11 -9.85 -4.77
CA ALA A 20 13.00 -9.45 -3.69
C ALA A 20 14.40 -9.13 -4.22
N LYS A 21 14.95 -9.97 -5.09
CA LYS A 21 16.26 -9.73 -5.70
C LYS A 21 16.26 -8.46 -6.55
N PHE A 22 15.19 -8.21 -7.27
CA PHE A 22 15.05 -7.00 -8.09
C PHE A 22 15.14 -5.73 -7.23
N PHE A 23 14.39 -5.65 -6.15
CA PHE A 23 14.41 -4.47 -5.29
C PHE A 23 15.74 -4.31 -4.58
N GLN A 24 16.34 -5.41 -4.12
CA GLN A 24 17.66 -5.35 -3.49
C GLN A 24 18.75 -4.91 -4.47
N ALA A 25 18.66 -5.34 -5.73
CA ALA A 25 19.57 -4.90 -6.78
C ALA A 25 19.46 -3.40 -7.08
N LEU A 26 18.30 -2.80 -6.81
CA LEU A 26 18.09 -1.36 -6.94
C LEU A 26 18.51 -0.57 -5.69
N GLY A 27 19.03 -1.24 -4.67
CA GLY A 27 19.47 -0.59 -3.45
C GLY A 27 18.44 -0.49 -2.35
N PHE A 28 17.30 -1.15 -2.50
CA PHE A 28 16.30 -1.19 -1.42
C PHE A 28 16.75 -2.16 -0.33
N ASP A 29 16.48 -1.78 0.92
CA ASP A 29 16.70 -2.66 2.05
C ASP A 29 15.44 -3.43 2.36
N LEU A 30 15.58 -4.72 2.61
CA LEU A 30 14.47 -5.56 3.08
C LEU A 30 14.29 -5.29 4.58
N GLU A 31 13.21 -4.61 4.93
CA GLU A 31 12.94 -4.26 6.33
C GLU A 31 12.40 -5.46 7.11
N PHE A 32 11.56 -6.26 6.48
CA PHE A 32 11.11 -7.54 7.04
C PHE A 32 10.48 -8.37 5.95
N SER A 33 10.42 -9.68 6.17
CA SER A 33 9.67 -10.60 5.32
C SER A 33 8.70 -11.39 6.18
N THR A 34 7.63 -11.87 5.55
CA THR A 34 6.66 -12.72 6.21
C THR A 34 6.92 -14.17 5.81
N ASP A 35 6.20 -15.10 6.42
CA ASP A 35 6.21 -16.52 6.04
C ASP A 35 5.18 -16.83 4.95
N HIS A 36 4.59 -15.78 4.33
CA HIS A 36 3.59 -15.91 3.28
C HIS A 36 4.08 -15.40 1.92
N SER A 37 5.37 -15.50 1.62
CA SER A 37 5.96 -15.02 0.37
C SER A 37 5.66 -13.55 0.12
N SER A 38 5.97 -12.73 1.09
CA SER A 38 5.79 -11.29 1.03
C SER A 38 6.80 -10.58 1.92
N GLY A 39 6.92 -9.27 1.75
CA GLY A 39 7.82 -8.48 2.59
C GLY A 39 7.80 -7.02 2.24
N GLN A 40 8.49 -6.24 3.04
CA GLN A 40 8.52 -4.79 2.92
C GLN A 40 9.94 -4.31 2.65
N PHE A 41 10.06 -3.42 1.69
CA PHE A 41 11.33 -2.82 1.27
C PHE A 41 11.26 -1.30 1.41
N ARG A 42 12.41 -0.69 1.67
CA ARG A 42 12.53 0.77 1.72
C ARG A 42 13.89 1.20 1.23
N SER A 43 13.92 2.34 0.54
CA SER A 43 15.16 2.99 0.14
C SER A 43 15.25 4.33 0.85
N GLY A 44 16.22 4.48 1.76
CA GLY A 44 16.37 5.71 2.55
C GLY A 44 15.13 6.01 3.37
N ASP A 45 14.71 7.27 3.36
CA ASP A 45 13.53 7.75 4.10
C ASP A 45 12.27 7.80 3.23
N GLY A 46 12.32 7.20 2.05
CA GLY A 46 11.22 7.22 1.12
C GLY A 46 10.06 6.32 1.52
N PRO A 47 9.01 6.28 0.70
CA PRO A 47 7.89 5.36 0.91
C PRO A 47 8.36 3.91 0.90
N TYR A 48 7.68 3.04 1.66
CA TYR A 48 7.98 1.62 1.57
C TYR A 48 7.25 0.97 0.41
N VAL A 49 7.79 -0.14 -0.06
CA VAL A 49 7.14 -0.99 -1.06
C VAL A 49 6.83 -2.32 -0.39
N PHE A 50 5.56 -2.67 -0.32
CA PHE A 50 5.15 -3.98 0.20
C PHE A 50 4.86 -4.89 -0.99
N VAL A 51 5.56 -6.02 -1.05
CA VAL A 51 5.45 -6.97 -2.16
C VAL A 51 4.83 -8.26 -1.67
N ALA A 52 3.80 -8.74 -2.34
CA ALA A 52 3.13 -9.98 -1.99
C ALA A 52 2.98 -10.87 -3.22
N GLU A 53 3.28 -12.16 -3.07
CA GLU A 53 3.09 -13.12 -4.15
C GLU A 53 1.61 -13.47 -4.30
N VAL A 54 1.15 -13.50 -5.54
CA VAL A 54 -0.21 -13.90 -5.90
C VAL A 54 -0.15 -15.07 -6.90
N PRO A 55 -1.24 -15.85 -7.01
CA PRO A 55 -1.28 -16.97 -7.96
C PRO A 55 -1.09 -16.52 -9.41
N GLU A 56 -0.53 -17.40 -10.24
CA GLU A 56 -0.22 -17.10 -11.64
C GLU A 56 -1.46 -16.82 -12.49
N ASP A 57 -2.62 -17.30 -12.09
CA ASP A 57 -3.88 -17.06 -12.78
C ASP A 57 -4.48 -15.68 -12.47
N ARG A 58 -3.86 -14.93 -11.58
CA ARG A 58 -4.26 -13.57 -11.23
C ARG A 58 -3.22 -12.59 -11.76
N ALA A 59 -3.66 -11.56 -12.48
CA ALA A 59 -2.74 -10.53 -12.95
C ALA A 59 -2.16 -9.77 -11.76
N PRO A 60 -0.83 -9.58 -11.69
CA PRO A 60 -0.23 -8.84 -10.58
C PRO A 60 -0.55 -7.35 -10.72
N GLY A 61 -1.02 -6.76 -9.64
CA GLY A 61 -1.41 -5.36 -9.61
C GLY A 61 -0.43 -4.50 -8.83
N ILE A 62 -0.67 -3.21 -8.91
CA ILE A 62 0.05 -2.22 -8.13
C ILE A 62 -0.98 -1.24 -7.57
N GLN A 63 -0.84 -0.88 -6.30
CA GLN A 63 -1.75 0.07 -5.67
C GLN A 63 -0.95 1.04 -4.82
N VAL A 64 -1.17 2.34 -5.07
CA VAL A 64 -0.49 3.39 -4.32
C VAL A 64 -1.27 3.67 -3.04
N VAL A 65 -0.54 3.82 -1.94
CA VAL A 65 -1.09 4.11 -0.62
C VAL A 65 -0.69 5.54 -0.25
N LEU A 66 -1.67 6.38 0.00
CA LEU A 66 -1.47 7.77 0.38
C LEU A 66 -1.58 7.92 1.90
N LYS A 67 -0.76 8.78 2.45
CA LYS A 67 -0.75 9.04 3.89
C LYS A 67 -1.84 10.05 4.27
N VAL A 68 -2.59 9.73 5.31
CA VAL A 68 -3.63 10.61 5.86
C VAL A 68 -3.43 10.72 7.37
N THR A 69 -3.45 11.94 7.91
CA THR A 69 -3.30 12.14 9.35
C THR A 69 -4.64 12.41 10.04
N GLU A 70 -5.65 12.81 9.29
CA GLU A 70 -6.97 13.12 9.82
C GLU A 70 -8.05 12.29 9.13
N PRO A 71 -8.17 10.98 9.47
CA PRO A 71 -9.09 10.08 8.78
C PRO A 71 -10.57 10.43 9.01
N ASP A 72 -10.86 11.16 10.06
CA ASP A 72 -12.25 11.58 10.37
C ASP A 72 -12.64 12.92 9.74
N ALA A 73 -11.72 13.57 9.02
CA ALA A 73 -12.01 14.80 8.30
C ALA A 73 -12.91 14.53 7.09
N ASP A 74 -13.69 15.53 6.73
CA ASP A 74 -14.61 15.40 5.60
C ASP A 74 -13.88 15.12 4.30
N LEU A 75 -14.37 14.15 3.55
CA LEU A 75 -13.88 13.80 2.22
C LEU A 75 -14.78 14.50 1.19
N ASP A 76 -14.16 15.07 0.16
CA ASP A 76 -14.91 15.68 -0.94
C ASP A 76 -15.84 14.62 -1.55
N PRO A 77 -17.14 14.92 -1.71
CA PRO A 77 -18.09 13.97 -2.26
C PRO A 77 -17.83 13.56 -3.72
N ALA A 78 -16.93 14.25 -4.42
CA ALA A 78 -16.50 13.85 -5.75
C ALA A 78 -15.63 12.58 -5.74
N VAL A 79 -15.09 12.22 -4.57
CA VAL A 79 -14.26 11.02 -4.45
C VAL A 79 -15.14 9.79 -4.26
N GLU A 80 -14.98 8.80 -5.15
CA GLU A 80 -15.72 7.54 -5.03
C GLU A 80 -15.06 6.67 -3.96
N VAL A 81 -15.80 6.40 -2.88
CA VAL A 81 -15.33 5.52 -1.80
C VAL A 81 -15.77 4.09 -2.12
N VAL A 82 -14.79 3.19 -2.23
CA VAL A 82 -15.05 1.74 -2.42
C VAL A 82 -15.24 1.07 -1.06
N THR A 83 -14.35 1.36 -0.12
CA THR A 83 -14.42 0.83 1.24
C THR A 83 -14.09 1.98 2.20
N PRO A 84 -14.97 2.29 3.18
CA PRO A 84 -14.68 3.34 4.16
C PRO A 84 -13.54 2.92 5.09
N PHE A 85 -13.05 3.83 5.91
CA PHE A 85 -11.97 3.53 6.84
C PHE A 85 -12.33 2.35 7.74
N GLU A 86 -11.42 1.39 7.78
CA GLU A 86 -11.50 0.20 8.63
C GLU A 86 -10.15 0.00 9.32
N ASP A 87 -10.18 -0.55 10.53
CA ASP A 87 -8.96 -0.92 11.22
C ASP A 87 -8.32 -2.12 10.52
N THR A 88 -7.03 -2.03 10.27
CA THR A 88 -6.28 -3.17 9.75
C THR A 88 -5.68 -3.96 10.91
N HIS A 89 -5.22 -5.19 10.64
CA HIS A 89 -4.59 -6.02 11.67
C HIS A 89 -3.12 -5.63 11.92
N TYR A 90 -2.59 -4.65 11.20
CA TYR A 90 -1.20 -4.20 11.37
C TYR A 90 -1.08 -2.77 11.92
N GLY A 91 -2.12 -2.30 12.59
CA GLY A 91 -2.04 -1.05 13.38
C GLY A 91 -2.33 0.22 12.62
N THR A 92 -3.04 0.14 11.51
CA THR A 92 -3.44 1.31 10.73
C THR A 92 -4.95 1.29 10.47
N ARG A 93 -5.45 2.38 9.90
CA ARG A 93 -6.81 2.45 9.35
C ARG A 93 -6.67 2.72 7.86
N GLU A 94 -7.42 2.03 7.05
CA GLU A 94 -7.37 2.18 5.60
C GLU A 94 -8.74 2.37 4.99
N MET A 95 -8.78 3.27 4.00
CA MET A 95 -9.91 3.49 3.12
C MET A 95 -9.46 3.18 1.70
N THR A 96 -10.34 2.60 0.89
CA THR A 96 -10.08 2.40 -0.53
C THR A 96 -10.98 3.33 -1.33
N VAL A 97 -10.39 4.05 -2.27
CA VAL A 97 -11.10 4.95 -3.18
C VAL A 97 -10.79 4.56 -4.62
N ARG A 98 -11.63 5.02 -5.54
CA ARG A 98 -11.46 4.75 -6.97
C ARG A 98 -11.26 6.05 -7.72
N ASP A 99 -10.26 6.09 -8.59
CA ASP A 99 -10.02 7.27 -9.43
C ASP A 99 -10.95 7.26 -10.66
N PRO A 100 -10.97 8.34 -11.46
CA PRO A 100 -11.86 8.42 -12.63
C PRO A 100 -11.62 7.34 -13.68
N ASP A 101 -10.44 6.73 -13.71
CA ASP A 101 -10.11 5.68 -14.67
C ASP A 101 -10.26 4.27 -14.09
N GLY A 102 -10.85 4.17 -12.91
CA GLY A 102 -11.15 2.88 -12.28
C GLY A 102 -10.03 2.30 -11.42
N ARG A 103 -8.92 3.00 -11.25
CA ARG A 103 -7.81 2.48 -10.43
C ARG A 103 -8.11 2.66 -8.96
N LEU A 104 -7.72 1.69 -8.17
CA LEU A 104 -7.90 1.74 -6.72
C LEU A 104 -6.68 2.39 -6.05
N TRP A 105 -6.95 3.22 -5.06
CA TRP A 105 -5.95 3.88 -4.22
C TRP A 105 -6.31 3.63 -2.77
N SER A 106 -5.31 3.47 -1.91
CA SER A 106 -5.53 3.36 -0.47
C SER A 106 -5.19 4.67 0.21
N LEU A 107 -5.99 5.01 1.22
CA LEU A 107 -5.68 6.09 2.15
C LEU A 107 -5.36 5.42 3.49
N GLN A 108 -4.20 5.67 4.05
CA GLN A 108 -3.74 5.01 5.27
C GLN A 108 -3.47 6.05 6.36
N ALA A 109 -4.03 5.80 7.53
CA ALA A 109 -3.84 6.63 8.71
C ALA A 109 -3.41 5.76 9.88
N PRO A 110 -2.64 6.31 10.84
CA PRO A 110 -2.33 5.57 12.06
C PRO A 110 -3.60 5.38 12.90
N VAL A 111 -3.66 4.28 13.64
CA VAL A 111 -4.74 4.06 14.59
C VAL A 111 -4.52 4.98 15.79
N LYS A 112 -5.55 5.74 16.16
CA LYS A 112 -5.50 6.54 17.37
C LYS A 112 -5.60 5.65 18.59
N LYS A 113 -4.68 5.85 19.51
CA LYS A 113 -4.72 5.20 20.82
C LYS A 113 -5.35 6.12 21.84
#